data_13bf0c311837ccf3f3e2c805425c2d0d
#
_entry.id   13bf0c311837ccf3f3e2c805425c2d0d
#
_cell.length_a   1.000
_cell.length_b   1.000
_cell.length_c   1.000
_cell.angle_alpha   90.00
_cell.angle_beta   90.00
_cell.angle_gamma   90.00
#
_symmetry.space_group_name_H-M   'P 1'
#
loop_
_entity.id
_entity.type
_entity.pdbx_description
1 polymer ?
#
loop_
_entity_poly.entity_id
_entity_poly.type
_entity_poly.pdbx_seq_one_letter_code
_entity_poly.pdbx_strand_id
1 'polypeptide(L)'
;MLKHLFLFLFLFFSLTLFSQNGIPDAPNPPRLVNNFSKEFPNFLSVEEQEMLESKLVSFAESTSNHIVIIIVDDLAGYEPAEYAYELGDKWGIGHEKEDNGIVILIKPSGGAGDRKFFIATGKGLEGAIPDITCRQIEEEELIPYLKTGEYYKALDNTTDVLMKFAKGEYNSAKYAKKKGKGAKSTAIIILLIIALFVYLLSKKGGRGGRGGLLFSY
;
A
#
# COMPACT_ATOMS: atom_id res chain seq x y z
N MET A 1 40.97 -15.45 39.68
CA MET A 1 39.71 -14.68 39.52
C MET A 1 39.69 -13.79 38.26
N LEU A 2 40.68 -12.99 38.00
CA LEU A 2 40.71 -12.04 36.83
C LEU A 2 40.65 -12.75 35.47
N LYS A 3 41.30 -13.93 35.31
CA LYS A 3 41.29 -14.72 34.07
C LYS A 3 39.88 -15.28 33.73
N HIS A 4 39.11 -15.66 34.72
CA HIS A 4 37.73 -16.15 34.50
C HIS A 4 36.74 -15.02 34.20
N LEU A 5 36.99 -13.81 34.74
CA LEU A 5 36.21 -12.62 34.44
C LEU A 5 36.41 -12.20 32.97
N PHE A 6 37.65 -12.24 32.46
CA PHE A 6 37.97 -11.96 31.06
C PHE A 6 37.38 -12.98 30.10
N LEU A 7 37.38 -14.25 30.47
CA LEU A 7 36.77 -15.32 29.67
C LEU A 7 35.24 -15.17 29.60
N PHE A 8 34.62 -14.77 30.72
CA PHE A 8 33.16 -14.51 30.74
C PHE A 8 32.77 -13.30 29.95
N LEU A 9 33.58 -12.21 29.98
CA LEU A 9 33.36 -10.98 29.18
C LEU A 9 33.53 -11.26 27.69
N PHE A 10 34.51 -12.11 27.31
CA PHE A 10 34.74 -12.49 25.92
C PHE A 10 33.62 -13.41 25.38
N LEU A 11 33.07 -14.29 26.19
CA LEU A 11 31.94 -15.15 25.85
C LEU A 11 30.64 -14.33 25.67
N PHE A 12 30.46 -13.27 26.47
CA PHE A 12 29.30 -12.39 26.38
C PHE A 12 29.39 -11.48 25.11
N PHE A 13 30.60 -11.07 24.72
CA PHE A 13 30.81 -10.25 23.53
C PHE A 13 30.64 -11.03 22.21
N SER A 14 30.88 -12.34 22.22
CA SER A 14 30.69 -13.19 21.03
C SER A 14 29.24 -13.56 20.73
N LEU A 15 28.29 -13.34 21.66
CA LEU A 15 26.86 -13.61 21.46
C LEU A 15 26.10 -12.47 20.74
N THR A 16 26.73 -11.30 20.52
CA THR A 16 26.05 -10.15 19.90
C THR A 16 26.25 -10.04 18.37
N LEU A 17 26.93 -10.99 17.71
CA LEU A 17 27.30 -10.91 16.29
C LEU A 17 26.38 -11.69 15.33
N PHE A 18 25.26 -12.20 15.80
CA PHE A 18 24.23 -12.77 14.91
C PHE A 18 23.04 -11.81 14.78
N SER A 19 23.31 -10.59 14.34
CA SER A 19 22.29 -9.81 13.64
C SER A 19 22.22 -10.36 12.21
N GLN A 20 21.46 -11.41 11.99
CA GLN A 20 21.04 -11.74 10.63
C GLN A 20 20.09 -10.64 10.20
N ASN A 21 20.54 -9.81 9.27
CA ASN A 21 19.64 -8.94 8.52
C ASN A 21 18.57 -9.85 7.91
N GLY A 22 17.36 -9.85 8.45
CA GLY A 22 16.23 -10.65 7.97
C GLY A 22 15.68 -10.19 6.61
N ILE A 23 16.46 -9.34 5.92
CA ILE A 23 16.16 -8.85 4.57
C ILE A 23 16.70 -9.87 3.57
N PRO A 24 15.83 -10.44 2.71
CA PRO A 24 16.20 -11.44 1.73
C PRO A 24 17.25 -10.91 0.74
N ASP A 25 17.98 -11.81 0.12
CA ASP A 25 18.86 -11.48 -1.01
C ASP A 25 18.03 -11.29 -2.28
N ALA A 26 18.52 -10.43 -3.18
CA ALA A 26 17.90 -10.24 -4.49
C ALA A 26 17.88 -11.58 -5.26
N PRO A 27 16.79 -11.91 -5.94
CA PRO A 27 16.69 -13.12 -6.73
C PRO A 27 17.67 -13.09 -7.91
N ASN A 28 18.11 -14.24 -8.32
CA ASN A 28 18.94 -14.40 -9.51
C ASN A 28 18.27 -15.43 -10.47
N PRO A 29 17.78 -15.02 -11.64
CA PRO A 29 17.83 -13.68 -12.24
C PRO A 29 16.98 -12.64 -11.47
N PRO A 30 17.31 -11.33 -11.57
CA PRO A 30 16.56 -10.27 -10.93
C PRO A 30 15.11 -10.22 -11.42
N ARG A 31 14.18 -9.94 -10.50
CA ARG A 31 12.74 -9.75 -10.77
C ARG A 31 12.23 -8.49 -10.06
N LEU A 32 11.20 -7.88 -10.63
CA LEU A 32 10.54 -6.70 -10.06
C LEU A 32 9.35 -7.08 -9.17
N VAL A 33 8.78 -8.28 -9.33
CA VAL A 33 7.70 -8.80 -8.48
C VAL A 33 8.20 -10.01 -7.71
N ASN A 34 8.33 -9.89 -6.39
CA ASN A 34 8.97 -10.89 -5.54
C ASN A 34 8.05 -11.28 -4.37
N ASN A 35 7.62 -12.52 -4.34
CA ASN A 35 6.86 -13.09 -3.23
C ASN A 35 7.73 -14.06 -2.43
N PHE A 36 8.16 -13.64 -1.24
CA PHE A 36 8.90 -14.45 -0.27
C PHE A 36 8.00 -15.01 0.85
N SER A 37 6.69 -14.68 0.80
CA SER A 37 5.74 -15.17 1.80
C SER A 37 5.51 -16.67 1.64
N LYS A 38 5.64 -17.39 2.74
CA LYS A 38 5.28 -18.81 2.86
C LYS A 38 3.83 -18.98 3.29
N GLU A 39 3.29 -18.00 4.03
CA GLU A 39 1.89 -17.99 4.47
C GLU A 39 0.94 -17.62 3.32
N PHE A 40 1.40 -16.79 2.38
CA PHE A 40 0.63 -16.34 1.21
C PHE A 40 1.36 -16.66 -0.10
N PRO A 41 1.66 -17.94 -0.39
CA PRO A 41 2.39 -18.32 -1.61
C PRO A 41 1.64 -17.94 -2.89
N ASN A 42 0.32 -17.88 -2.82
CA ASN A 42 -0.59 -17.49 -3.89
C ASN A 42 -1.17 -16.08 -3.67
N PHE A 43 -0.37 -15.14 -3.12
CA PHE A 43 -0.78 -13.74 -2.99
C PHE A 43 -1.20 -13.14 -4.34
N LEU A 44 -0.50 -13.53 -5.39
CA LEU A 44 -0.85 -13.34 -6.80
C LEU A 44 -0.86 -14.70 -7.48
N SER A 45 -1.70 -14.89 -8.47
CA SER A 45 -1.55 -16.04 -9.37
C SER A 45 -0.29 -15.89 -10.23
N VAL A 46 0.15 -16.97 -10.86
CA VAL A 46 1.32 -16.94 -11.75
C VAL A 46 1.11 -15.93 -12.89
N GLU A 47 -0.08 -15.93 -13.48
CA GLU A 47 -0.46 -15.04 -14.57
C GLU A 47 -0.46 -13.57 -14.13
N GLU A 48 -1.00 -13.29 -12.95
CA GLU A 48 -1.02 -11.93 -12.36
C GLU A 48 0.39 -11.42 -12.06
N GLN A 49 1.25 -12.30 -11.54
CA GLN A 49 2.65 -11.97 -11.29
C GLN A 49 3.40 -11.65 -12.58
N GLU A 50 3.22 -12.46 -13.64
CA GLU A 50 3.85 -12.21 -14.93
C GLU A 50 3.31 -10.95 -15.62
N MET A 51 2.03 -10.64 -15.48
CA MET A 51 1.45 -9.39 -16.00
C MET A 51 2.08 -8.17 -15.33
N LEU A 52 2.18 -8.16 -13.98
CA LEU A 52 2.83 -7.09 -13.25
C LEU A 52 4.31 -6.99 -13.58
N GLU A 53 5.03 -8.11 -13.63
CA GLU A 53 6.46 -8.15 -14.00
C GLU A 53 6.68 -7.49 -15.36
N SER A 54 5.95 -7.94 -16.40
CA SER A 54 6.03 -7.38 -17.75
C SER A 54 5.75 -5.88 -17.79
N LYS A 55 4.73 -5.42 -17.06
CA LYS A 55 4.37 -4.01 -16.92
C LYS A 55 5.52 -3.20 -16.31
N LEU A 56 6.10 -3.69 -15.21
CA LEU A 56 7.19 -3.01 -14.50
C LEU A 56 8.49 -3.00 -15.29
N VAL A 57 8.82 -4.09 -15.98
CA VAL A 57 9.98 -4.17 -16.88
C VAL A 57 9.83 -3.15 -18.02
N SER A 58 8.69 -3.12 -18.69
CA SER A 58 8.44 -2.14 -19.77
C SER A 58 8.52 -0.69 -19.28
N PHE A 59 8.08 -0.43 -18.05
CA PHE A 59 8.21 0.88 -17.43
C PHE A 59 9.69 1.22 -17.16
N ALA A 60 10.46 0.30 -16.59
CA ALA A 60 11.89 0.50 -16.31
C ALA A 60 12.68 0.77 -17.61
N GLU A 61 12.43 -0.01 -18.67
CA GLU A 61 13.07 0.18 -19.97
C GLU A 61 12.77 1.55 -20.60
N SER A 62 11.55 2.05 -20.41
CA SER A 62 11.10 3.32 -21.02
C SER A 62 11.47 4.57 -20.24
N THR A 63 11.78 4.46 -18.93
CA THR A 63 11.95 5.62 -18.03
C THR A 63 13.21 5.58 -17.20
N SER A 64 13.89 4.44 -17.14
CA SER A 64 14.99 4.15 -16.21
C SER A 64 14.60 4.16 -14.71
N ASN A 65 13.33 4.37 -14.37
CA ASN A 65 12.85 4.26 -12.99
C ASN A 65 12.48 2.81 -12.68
N HIS A 66 12.85 2.32 -11.52
CA HIS A 66 12.53 0.95 -11.09
C HIS A 66 11.44 0.95 -10.02
N ILE A 67 10.42 0.10 -10.20
CA ILE A 67 9.42 -0.19 -9.17
C ILE A 67 9.56 -1.67 -8.84
N VAL A 68 9.78 -2.00 -7.56
CA VAL A 68 9.92 -3.37 -7.09
C VAL A 68 8.84 -3.66 -6.06
N ILE A 69 8.17 -4.80 -6.21
CA ILE A 69 7.14 -5.28 -5.29
C ILE A 69 7.75 -6.42 -4.46
N ILE A 70 7.61 -6.30 -3.14
CA ILE A 70 8.15 -7.25 -2.16
C ILE A 70 7.02 -7.69 -1.23
N ILE A 71 6.80 -9.00 -1.16
CA ILE A 71 5.82 -9.62 -0.27
C ILE A 71 6.58 -10.53 0.68
N VAL A 72 6.47 -10.30 2.00
CA VAL A 72 7.18 -11.01 3.07
C VAL A 72 6.26 -11.39 4.22
N ASP A 73 6.60 -12.42 5.00
CA ASP A 73 5.84 -12.79 6.20
C ASP A 73 6.30 -12.03 7.45
N ASP A 74 7.55 -11.60 7.48
CA ASP A 74 8.16 -10.96 8.65
C ASP A 74 9.09 -9.81 8.24
N LEU A 75 9.15 -8.79 9.07
CA LEU A 75 10.03 -7.64 8.89
C LEU A 75 11.30 -7.73 9.75
N ALA A 76 11.57 -8.88 10.38
CA ALA A 76 12.76 -9.13 11.20
C ALA A 76 13.00 -8.08 12.30
N GLY A 77 11.93 -7.51 12.85
CA GLY A 77 12.00 -6.48 13.90
C GLY A 77 12.14 -5.04 13.39
N TYR A 78 12.28 -4.83 12.09
CA TYR A 78 12.29 -3.49 11.50
C TYR A 78 10.87 -2.88 11.45
N GLU A 79 10.81 -1.56 11.51
CA GLU A 79 9.62 -0.84 11.07
C GLU A 79 9.48 -0.92 9.54
N PRO A 80 8.24 -0.87 8.98
CA PRO A 80 8.02 -1.03 7.55
C PRO A 80 8.83 -0.09 6.66
N ALA A 81 8.98 1.16 7.07
CA ALA A 81 9.77 2.15 6.36
C ALA A 81 11.25 1.76 6.32
N GLU A 82 11.82 1.44 7.50
CA GLU A 82 13.22 1.04 7.64
C GLU A 82 13.51 -0.21 6.81
N TYR A 83 12.65 -1.23 6.89
CA TYR A 83 12.80 -2.45 6.09
C TYR A 83 12.81 -2.16 4.59
N ALA A 84 11.90 -1.30 4.11
CA ALA A 84 11.80 -0.99 2.69
C ALA A 84 13.01 -0.23 2.16
N TYR A 85 13.54 0.74 2.93
CA TYR A 85 14.75 1.47 2.57
C TYR A 85 15.99 0.59 2.60
N GLU A 86 16.21 -0.18 3.68
CA GLU A 86 17.33 -1.12 3.79
C GLU A 86 17.32 -2.18 2.67
N LEU A 87 16.13 -2.67 2.30
CA LEU A 87 15.98 -3.60 1.17
C LEU A 87 16.33 -2.90 -0.15
N GLY A 88 15.84 -1.67 -0.35
CA GLY A 88 16.14 -0.86 -1.53
C GLY A 88 17.65 -0.66 -1.72
N ASP A 89 18.34 -0.29 -0.65
CA ASP A 89 19.79 -0.10 -0.63
C ASP A 89 20.53 -1.43 -0.86
N LYS A 90 20.14 -2.50 -0.16
CA LYS A 90 20.76 -3.83 -0.30
C LYS A 90 20.66 -4.37 -1.71
N TRP A 91 19.53 -4.16 -2.38
CA TRP A 91 19.29 -4.66 -3.74
C TRP A 91 19.74 -3.68 -4.83
N GLY A 92 20.12 -2.45 -4.47
CA GLY A 92 20.47 -1.39 -5.41
C GLY A 92 19.30 -1.03 -6.34
N ILE A 93 18.08 -0.87 -5.77
CA ILE A 93 16.88 -0.59 -6.55
C ILE A 93 16.92 0.86 -7.04
N GLY A 94 16.92 1.02 -8.36
CA GLY A 94 17.14 2.28 -9.05
C GLY A 94 18.57 2.39 -9.59
N HIS A 95 18.90 3.51 -10.18
CA HIS A 95 20.26 3.80 -10.62
C HIS A 95 21.04 4.50 -9.50
N GLU A 96 22.29 4.08 -9.28
CA GLU A 96 23.15 4.60 -8.20
C GLU A 96 23.30 6.13 -8.19
N LYS A 97 23.26 6.78 -9.35
CA LYS A 97 23.38 8.24 -9.47
C LYS A 97 22.06 8.98 -9.35
N GLU A 98 21.00 8.38 -9.88
CA GLU A 98 19.66 8.96 -9.98
C GLU A 98 18.82 8.67 -8.76
N ASP A 99 19.11 7.61 -8.01
CA ASP A 99 18.35 7.14 -6.84
C ASP A 99 16.84 7.14 -7.10
N ASN A 100 16.46 6.52 -8.23
CA ASN A 100 15.13 6.58 -8.83
C ASN A 100 14.36 5.27 -8.69
N GLY A 101 14.60 4.56 -7.59
CA GLY A 101 13.91 3.34 -7.22
C GLY A 101 12.64 3.59 -6.41
N ILE A 102 11.70 2.67 -6.50
CA ILE A 102 10.49 2.60 -5.68
C ILE A 102 10.34 1.18 -5.16
N VAL A 103 10.15 1.02 -3.86
CA VAL A 103 9.84 -0.27 -3.22
C VAL A 103 8.39 -0.24 -2.72
N ILE A 104 7.59 -1.22 -3.13
CA ILE A 104 6.27 -1.49 -2.58
C ILE A 104 6.40 -2.71 -1.68
N LEU A 105 6.44 -2.49 -0.37
CA LEU A 105 6.53 -3.53 0.65
C LEU A 105 5.14 -3.95 1.10
N ILE A 106 4.88 -5.26 1.18
CA ILE A 106 3.65 -5.83 1.72
C ILE A 106 3.98 -6.98 2.67
N LYS A 107 3.49 -6.89 3.90
CA LYS A 107 3.43 -7.99 4.87
C LYS A 107 1.97 -8.36 5.10
N PRO A 108 1.43 -9.36 4.40
CA PRO A 108 0.02 -9.74 4.50
C PRO A 108 -0.28 -10.59 5.72
N SER A 109 0.74 -11.21 6.35
CA SER A 109 0.66 -12.12 7.48
C SER A 109 0.28 -11.42 8.78
N GLY A 110 -0.25 -12.20 9.73
CA GLY A 110 -0.65 -11.73 11.05
C GLY A 110 -2.10 -11.24 11.14
N GLY A 111 -2.52 -10.88 12.37
CA GLY A 111 -3.86 -10.39 12.67
C GLY A 111 -4.10 -8.93 12.25
N ALA A 112 -5.27 -8.41 12.64
CA ALA A 112 -5.57 -6.99 12.45
C ALA A 112 -4.57 -6.13 13.22
N GLY A 113 -3.80 -5.29 12.52
CA GLY A 113 -2.74 -4.45 13.09
C GLY A 113 -1.32 -4.98 12.84
N ASP A 114 -1.15 -6.27 12.56
CA ASP A 114 0.16 -6.87 12.23
C ASP A 114 0.49 -6.81 10.74
N ARG A 115 -0.54 -6.74 9.90
CA ARG A 115 -0.36 -6.52 8.45
C ARG A 115 0.24 -5.16 8.19
N LYS A 116 1.29 -5.12 7.40
CA LYS A 116 2.02 -3.90 7.09
C LYS A 116 2.17 -3.72 5.58
N PHE A 117 2.27 -2.49 5.17
CA PHE A 117 2.61 -2.08 3.81
C PHE A 117 3.38 -0.77 3.92
N PHE A 118 4.19 -0.49 2.91
CA PHE A 118 4.91 0.77 2.81
C PHE A 118 5.36 1.00 1.37
N ILE A 119 5.31 2.25 0.90
CA ILE A 119 5.88 2.68 -0.36
C ILE A 119 7.07 3.57 -0.06
N ALA A 120 8.28 3.07 -0.35
CA ALA A 120 9.52 3.82 -0.25
C ALA A 120 9.92 4.35 -1.63
N THR A 121 10.38 5.60 -1.69
CA THR A 121 10.93 6.23 -2.89
C THR A 121 12.36 6.65 -2.65
N GLY A 122 13.24 6.40 -3.62
CA GLY A 122 14.59 6.93 -3.61
C GLY A 122 14.59 8.47 -3.73
N LYS A 123 15.69 9.09 -3.31
CA LYS A 123 15.82 10.57 -3.24
C LYS A 123 15.58 11.27 -4.56
N GLY A 124 15.92 10.62 -5.68
CA GLY A 124 15.68 11.15 -7.01
C GLY A 124 14.21 11.32 -7.37
N LEU A 125 13.33 10.59 -6.68
CA LEU A 125 11.89 10.66 -6.90
C LEU A 125 11.13 11.45 -5.82
N GLU A 126 11.75 11.85 -4.70
CA GLU A 126 11.09 12.59 -3.62
C GLU A 126 10.42 13.89 -4.10
N GLY A 127 11.02 14.57 -5.10
CA GLY A 127 10.44 15.77 -5.70
C GLY A 127 9.14 15.51 -6.47
N ALA A 128 9.01 14.35 -7.08
CA ALA A 128 7.83 13.94 -7.84
C ALA A 128 6.81 13.19 -6.96
N ILE A 129 7.30 12.35 -6.06
CA ILE A 129 6.51 11.46 -5.19
C ILE A 129 7.00 11.62 -3.75
N PRO A 130 6.71 12.74 -3.07
CA PRO A 130 7.05 12.90 -1.67
C PRO A 130 6.25 11.94 -0.77
N ASP A 131 6.72 11.66 0.45
CA ASP A 131 6.12 10.71 1.41
C ASP A 131 4.62 10.91 1.62
N ILE A 132 4.17 12.16 1.67
CA ILE A 132 2.74 12.46 1.79
C ILE A 132 1.93 11.95 0.59
N THR A 133 2.53 11.93 -0.60
CA THR A 133 1.91 11.38 -1.81
C THR A 133 1.94 9.86 -1.77
N CYS A 134 3.02 9.22 -1.30
CA CYS A 134 3.09 7.78 -1.08
C CYS A 134 1.96 7.34 -0.15
N ARG A 135 1.81 7.99 1.00
CA ARG A 135 0.73 7.71 1.95
C ARG A 135 -0.66 7.88 1.34
N GLN A 136 -0.88 8.91 0.55
CA GLN A 136 -2.15 9.12 -0.15
C GLN A 136 -2.43 8.00 -1.16
N ILE A 137 -1.43 7.53 -1.90
CA ILE A 137 -1.53 6.40 -2.83
C ILE A 137 -1.84 5.10 -2.06
N GLU A 138 -1.18 4.87 -0.94
CA GLU A 138 -1.48 3.73 -0.06
C GLU A 138 -2.94 3.73 0.38
N GLU A 139 -3.45 4.85 0.87
CA GLU A 139 -4.81 4.99 1.38
C GLU A 139 -5.88 4.87 0.29
N GLU A 140 -5.60 5.31 -0.93
CA GLU A 140 -6.58 5.40 -2.01
C GLU A 140 -6.51 4.23 -2.99
N GLU A 141 -5.33 3.71 -3.29
CA GLU A 141 -5.15 2.70 -4.35
C GLU A 141 -4.72 1.33 -3.80
N LEU A 142 -4.04 1.26 -2.66
CA LEU A 142 -3.52 0.00 -2.14
C LEU A 142 -4.47 -0.60 -1.10
N ILE A 143 -4.69 0.08 0.01
CA ILE A 143 -5.41 -0.42 1.19
C ILE A 143 -6.83 -0.89 0.89
N PRO A 144 -7.67 -0.16 0.12
CA PRO A 144 -9.05 -0.57 -0.12
C PRO A 144 -9.14 -1.96 -0.76
N TYR A 145 -8.28 -2.24 -1.73
CA TYR A 145 -8.26 -3.50 -2.45
C TYR A 145 -7.57 -4.62 -1.67
N LEU A 146 -6.52 -4.32 -0.88
CA LEU A 146 -5.93 -5.31 0.03
C LEU A 146 -6.95 -5.79 1.07
N LYS A 147 -7.81 -4.90 1.58
CA LYS A 147 -8.88 -5.25 2.54
C LYS A 147 -9.95 -6.16 1.95
N THR A 148 -10.21 -6.08 0.66
CA THR A 148 -11.20 -6.91 -0.04
C THR A 148 -10.60 -8.18 -0.64
N GLY A 149 -9.28 -8.37 -0.52
CA GLY A 149 -8.57 -9.53 -1.10
C GLY A 149 -8.31 -9.42 -2.60
N GLU A 150 -8.54 -8.23 -3.19
CA GLU A 150 -8.27 -7.95 -4.61
C GLU A 150 -6.80 -7.56 -4.80
N TYR A 151 -5.88 -8.49 -4.49
CA TYR A 151 -4.43 -8.21 -4.39
C TYR A 151 -3.80 -7.74 -5.69
N TYR A 152 -4.12 -8.39 -6.81
CA TYR A 152 -3.64 -7.95 -8.12
C TYR A 152 -4.06 -6.51 -8.42
N LYS A 153 -5.35 -6.20 -8.23
CA LYS A 153 -5.89 -4.87 -8.48
C LYS A 153 -5.30 -3.80 -7.57
N ALA A 154 -5.01 -4.15 -6.31
CA ALA A 154 -4.30 -3.27 -5.39
C ALA A 154 -2.95 -2.86 -5.95
N LEU A 155 -2.16 -3.82 -6.41
CA LEU A 155 -0.82 -3.58 -6.95
C LEU A 155 -0.86 -2.93 -8.34
N ASP A 156 -1.77 -3.37 -9.20
CA ASP A 156 -1.92 -2.82 -10.55
C ASP A 156 -2.28 -1.34 -10.53
N ASN A 157 -3.28 -0.94 -9.73
CA ASN A 157 -3.67 0.47 -9.56
C ASN A 157 -2.55 1.29 -8.92
N THR A 158 -1.91 0.77 -7.86
CA THR A 158 -0.82 1.47 -7.16
C THR A 158 0.34 1.74 -8.11
N THR A 159 0.77 0.73 -8.86
CA THR A 159 1.87 0.89 -9.82
C THR A 159 1.52 1.84 -10.94
N ASP A 160 0.28 1.83 -11.46
CA ASP A 160 -0.20 2.77 -12.46
C ASP A 160 -0.09 4.23 -12.01
N VAL A 161 -0.46 4.49 -10.76
CA VAL A 161 -0.39 5.86 -10.22
C VAL A 161 1.05 6.27 -10.00
N LEU A 162 1.89 5.39 -9.41
CA LEU A 162 3.32 5.66 -9.22
C LEU A 162 4.05 5.94 -10.54
N MET A 163 3.78 5.15 -11.59
CA MET A 163 4.33 5.38 -12.93
C MET A 163 3.95 6.74 -13.49
N LYS A 164 2.71 7.20 -13.31
CA LYS A 164 2.24 8.52 -13.78
C LYS A 164 2.95 9.66 -13.05
N PHE A 165 3.21 9.50 -11.75
CA PHE A 165 4.00 10.46 -10.99
C PHE A 165 5.46 10.48 -11.44
N ALA A 166 6.10 9.32 -11.57
CA ALA A 166 7.49 9.22 -12.00
C ALA A 166 7.71 9.76 -13.43
N LYS A 167 6.71 9.65 -14.30
CA LYS A 167 6.71 10.27 -15.66
C LYS A 167 6.41 11.77 -15.64
N GLY A 168 6.07 12.37 -14.50
CA GLY A 168 5.65 13.77 -14.41
C GLY A 168 4.25 14.07 -14.97
N GLU A 169 3.44 13.05 -15.28
CA GLU A 169 2.07 13.20 -15.76
C GLU A 169 1.12 13.66 -14.66
N TYR A 170 1.42 13.29 -13.41
CA TYR A 170 0.72 13.69 -12.20
C TYR A 170 1.63 14.56 -11.32
N ASN A 171 0.99 15.48 -10.58
CA ASN A 171 1.56 16.10 -9.39
C ASN A 171 0.54 15.99 -8.24
N SER A 172 1.00 16.12 -7.00
CA SER A 172 0.19 15.93 -5.79
C SER A 172 -1.09 16.76 -5.78
N ALA A 173 -1.04 18.02 -6.23
CA ALA A 173 -2.22 18.91 -6.31
C ALA A 173 -3.24 18.43 -7.35
N LYS A 174 -2.79 17.94 -8.50
CA LYS A 174 -3.65 17.42 -9.58
C LYS A 174 -4.30 16.11 -9.18
N TYR A 175 -3.55 15.25 -8.49
CA TYR A 175 -4.02 13.97 -7.98
C TYR A 175 -5.12 14.15 -6.92
N ALA A 176 -4.89 14.99 -5.91
CA ALA A 176 -5.87 15.31 -4.87
C ALA A 176 -7.16 15.91 -5.43
N LYS A 177 -7.07 16.80 -6.45
CA LYS A 177 -8.26 17.38 -7.10
C LYS A 177 -9.08 16.36 -7.88
N LYS A 178 -8.46 15.36 -8.52
CA LYS A 178 -9.16 14.32 -9.27
C LYS A 178 -10.04 13.47 -8.36
N LYS A 179 -9.54 13.10 -7.20
CA LYS A 179 -10.26 12.28 -6.20
C LYS A 179 -11.35 13.08 -5.46
N GLY A 180 -11.10 14.34 -5.13
CA GLY A 180 -12.10 15.20 -4.47
C GLY A 180 -13.37 15.43 -5.30
N LYS A 181 -13.31 15.31 -6.63
CA LYS A 181 -14.50 15.36 -7.49
C LYS A 181 -15.34 14.09 -7.39
N GLY A 182 -14.73 12.91 -7.23
CA GLY A 182 -15.44 11.64 -7.07
C GLY A 182 -16.22 11.59 -5.74
N ALA A 183 -15.58 11.98 -4.65
CA ALA A 183 -16.20 11.97 -3.31
C ALA A 183 -17.41 12.92 -3.22
N LYS A 184 -17.34 14.12 -3.83
CA LYS A 184 -18.47 15.06 -3.87
C LYS A 184 -19.65 14.52 -4.67
N SER A 185 -19.41 13.84 -5.79
CA SER A 185 -20.47 13.23 -6.60
C SER A 185 -21.21 12.13 -5.82
N THR A 186 -20.50 11.27 -5.10
CA THR A 186 -21.09 10.21 -4.28
C THR A 186 -21.92 10.77 -3.13
N ALA A 187 -21.44 11.81 -2.45
CA ALA A 187 -22.17 12.47 -1.37
C ALA A 187 -23.49 13.11 -1.87
N ILE A 188 -23.49 13.73 -3.04
CA ILE A 188 -24.70 14.30 -3.66
C ILE A 188 -25.72 13.19 -3.99
N ILE A 189 -25.27 12.05 -4.55
CA ILE A 189 -26.15 10.92 -4.85
C ILE A 189 -26.79 10.37 -3.59
N ILE A 190 -26.03 10.21 -2.49
CA ILE A 190 -26.56 9.74 -1.20
C ILE A 190 -27.60 10.74 -0.66
N LEU A 191 -27.34 12.05 -0.71
CA LEU A 191 -28.30 13.06 -0.29
C LEU A 191 -29.58 13.03 -1.11
N LEU A 192 -29.50 12.82 -2.42
CA LEU A 192 -30.67 12.68 -3.29
C LEU A 192 -31.50 11.44 -2.94
N ILE A 193 -30.84 10.31 -2.64
CA ILE A 193 -31.52 9.06 -2.21
C ILE A 193 -32.22 9.28 -0.88
N ILE A 194 -31.60 9.94 0.09
CA ILE A 194 -32.20 10.28 1.40
C ILE A 194 -33.40 11.21 1.19
N ALA A 195 -33.27 12.26 0.40
CA ALA A 195 -34.34 13.21 0.09
C ALA A 195 -35.54 12.50 -0.58
N LEU A 196 -35.29 11.61 -1.54
CA LEU A 196 -36.32 10.80 -2.19
C LEU A 196 -37.01 9.86 -1.19
N PHE A 197 -36.26 9.24 -0.30
CA PHE A 197 -36.80 8.35 0.73
C PHE A 197 -37.71 9.10 1.70
N VAL A 198 -37.28 10.28 2.19
CA VAL A 198 -38.10 11.15 3.05
C VAL A 198 -39.36 11.62 2.33
N TYR A 199 -39.27 11.99 1.04
CA TYR A 199 -40.42 12.38 0.22
C TYR A 199 -41.44 11.24 0.09
N LEU A 200 -40.99 9.99 -0.16
CA LEU A 200 -41.87 8.82 -0.28
C LEU A 200 -42.56 8.48 1.05
N LEU A 201 -41.86 8.63 2.19
CA LEU A 201 -42.46 8.44 3.51
C LEU A 201 -43.50 9.54 3.84
N SER A 202 -43.22 10.78 3.52
CA SER A 202 -44.13 11.91 3.70
C SER A 202 -45.44 11.75 2.90
N LYS A 203 -45.34 11.20 1.67
CA LYS A 203 -46.50 10.94 0.83
C LYS A 203 -47.38 9.80 1.34
N LYS A 204 -46.84 8.88 2.14
CA LYS A 204 -47.57 7.73 2.70
C LYS A 204 -48.33 8.05 4.00
N GLY A 205 -48.06 9.21 4.62
CA GLY A 205 -48.69 9.66 5.90
C GLY A 205 -50.00 10.43 5.78
N GLY A 206 -50.52 10.66 4.58
CA GLY A 206 -51.68 11.53 4.32
C GLY A 206 -53.02 10.80 4.11
N ARG A 207 -53.34 9.73 4.85
CA ARG A 207 -54.70 9.14 4.80
C ARG A 207 -55.12 8.58 6.16
N GLY A 208 -55.64 9.42 7.00
CA GLY A 208 -56.22 9.08 8.33
C GLY A 208 -57.06 10.23 8.84
N GLY A 209 -58.33 10.25 8.54
CA GLY A 209 -59.47 10.02 9.40
C GLY A 209 -59.97 11.29 10.07
N ARG A 210 -60.80 12.08 9.35
CA ARG A 210 -61.77 12.97 9.96
C ARG A 210 -62.92 12.11 10.52
N GLY A 211 -62.85 11.75 11.81
CA GLY A 211 -63.96 11.20 12.56
C GLY A 211 -64.64 12.34 13.37
N GLY A 212 -65.80 12.79 12.91
CA GLY A 212 -66.63 13.78 13.61
C GLY A 212 -67.22 13.15 14.85
N LEU A 213 -67.09 13.85 15.99
CA LEU A 213 -67.91 13.64 17.20
C LEU A 213 -69.21 14.41 17.03
N LEU A 214 -70.32 13.68 16.80
CA LEU A 214 -71.67 14.20 17.03
C LEU A 214 -72.07 13.90 18.46
N PHE A 215 -72.14 14.98 19.26
CA PHE A 215 -72.94 14.97 20.49
C PHE A 215 -74.42 15.22 20.12
N SER A 216 -75.32 14.36 20.61
CA SER A 216 -76.75 14.64 20.70
C SER A 216 -77.31 14.00 21.97
N TYR A 217 -77.84 14.82 22.83
CA TYR A 217 -78.76 14.68 23.96
C TYR A 217 -78.99 13.28 24.57
#